data_aa77b61b172e93566249da533c80d6cf
#
_entry.id   aa77b61b172e93566249da533c80d6cf
#
_cell.length_a   1.000
_cell.length_b   1.000
_cell.length_c   1.000
_cell.angle_alpha   90.00
_cell.angle_beta   90.00
_cell.angle_gamma   90.00
#
_symmetry.space_group_name_H-M   'P 1'
#
loop_
_entity.id
_entity.type
_entity.pdbx_description
1 polymer ?
#
loop_
_entity_poly.entity_id
_entity_poly.type
_entity_poly.pdbx_seq_one_letter_code
_entity_poly.pdbx_strand_id
1 'polypeptide(L)'
;MVVIFLLFNVLTDFRMMGNMSLAFSQVYVTMIAAMGVFFIMTMGGLDFSQGSILGIASIIVCILSKHGIAIAILGGIASGAIIGAINGFFYVYRKIKSFIVTICTMFLFRGFIKYMTTNAPVSGSATLINYDSTGFKVACTVVVLVIGFIAFRYTKFGTYLKAIGAGEKAAMFSGIRTDKMKFLSLIHI
;
A
#
# COMPACT_ATOMS: atom_id res chain seq x y z
N MET A 1 12.53 20.47 -5.10
CA MET A 1 11.14 20.40 -4.61
C MET A 1 10.54 21.77 -4.34
N VAL A 2 11.13 22.61 -3.47
CA VAL A 2 10.60 23.96 -3.15
C VAL A 2 10.44 24.84 -4.39
N VAL A 3 11.44 24.87 -5.27
CA VAL A 3 11.40 25.66 -6.52
C VAL A 3 10.25 25.21 -7.44
N ILE A 4 10.05 23.89 -7.59
CA ILE A 4 8.96 23.35 -8.40
C ILE A 4 7.60 23.72 -7.79
N PHE A 5 7.47 23.61 -6.47
CA PHE A 5 6.26 24.03 -5.76
C PHE A 5 5.94 25.52 -5.94
N LEU A 6 6.94 26.38 -5.80
CA LEU A 6 6.79 27.82 -6.03
C LEU A 6 6.42 28.13 -7.47
N LEU A 7 7.09 27.50 -8.43
CA LEU A 7 6.81 27.68 -9.86
C LEU A 7 5.37 27.29 -10.21
N PHE A 8 4.89 26.13 -9.71
CA PHE A 8 3.50 25.72 -9.91
C PHE A 8 2.50 26.66 -9.23
N ASN A 9 2.81 27.18 -8.03
CA ASN A 9 1.95 28.16 -7.38
C ASN A 9 1.80 29.43 -8.21
N VAL A 10 2.90 29.95 -8.76
CA VAL A 10 2.86 31.15 -9.62
C VAL A 10 2.09 30.86 -10.92
N LEU A 11 2.34 29.70 -11.56
CA LEU A 11 1.64 29.32 -12.80
C LEU A 11 0.15 29.04 -12.63
N THR A 12 -0.30 28.71 -11.42
CA THR A 12 -1.72 28.40 -11.11
C THR A 12 -2.42 29.51 -10.35
N ASP A 13 -1.90 30.74 -10.37
CA ASP A 13 -2.47 31.89 -9.64
C ASP A 13 -2.75 31.56 -8.16
N PHE A 14 -1.81 30.90 -7.49
CA PHE A 14 -1.90 30.48 -6.09
C PHE A 14 -3.07 29.53 -5.74
N ARG A 15 -3.72 28.93 -6.74
CA ARG A 15 -4.81 27.94 -6.51
C ARG A 15 -4.36 26.70 -5.73
N MET A 16 -3.07 26.33 -5.84
CA MET A 16 -2.52 25.24 -5.05
C MET A 16 -2.56 25.53 -3.54
N MET A 17 -2.33 26.76 -3.12
CA MET A 17 -2.43 27.15 -1.70
C MET A 17 -3.85 27.03 -1.18
N GLY A 18 -4.86 27.38 -1.99
CA GLY A 18 -6.28 27.20 -1.65
C GLY A 18 -6.70 25.72 -1.49
N ASN A 19 -6.00 24.81 -2.14
CA ASN A 19 -6.30 23.37 -2.12
C ASN A 19 -5.34 22.55 -1.23
N MET A 20 -4.60 23.19 -0.32
CA MET A 20 -3.64 22.52 0.56
C MET A 20 -4.29 21.44 1.44
N SER A 21 -5.53 21.66 1.91
CA SER A 21 -6.26 20.66 2.69
C SER A 21 -6.49 19.36 1.91
N LEU A 22 -6.74 19.46 0.61
CA LEU A 22 -6.89 18.30 -0.28
C LEU A 22 -5.54 17.57 -0.45
N ALA A 23 -4.44 18.32 -0.64
CA ALA A 23 -3.11 17.75 -0.71
C ALA A 23 -2.73 17.00 0.58
N PHE A 24 -2.98 17.61 1.74
CA PHE A 24 -2.75 16.96 3.03
C PHE A 24 -3.59 15.71 3.23
N SER A 25 -4.84 15.69 2.77
CA SER A 25 -5.69 14.50 2.88
C SER A 25 -5.16 13.31 2.09
N GLN A 26 -4.42 13.54 1.01
CA GLN A 26 -3.78 12.47 0.23
C GLN A 26 -2.45 12.00 0.82
N VAL A 27 -1.77 12.85 1.60
CA VAL A 27 -0.50 12.50 2.25
C VAL A 27 -0.67 11.30 3.20
N TYR A 28 -1.77 11.25 3.95
CA TYR A 28 -2.02 10.14 4.90
C TYR A 28 -2.04 8.78 4.21
N VAL A 29 -2.76 8.67 3.10
CA VAL A 29 -2.86 7.45 2.31
C VAL A 29 -1.50 7.07 1.73
N THR A 30 -0.78 8.07 1.20
CA THR A 30 0.56 7.86 0.62
C THR A 30 1.57 7.40 1.67
N MET A 31 1.51 7.93 2.90
CA MET A 31 2.40 7.51 4.00
C MET A 31 2.14 6.07 4.41
N ILE A 32 0.89 5.65 4.52
CA ILE A 32 0.53 4.26 4.83
C ILE A 32 1.03 3.33 3.72
N ALA A 33 0.77 3.66 2.46
CA ALA A 33 1.25 2.89 1.32
C ALA A 33 2.79 2.83 1.27
N ALA A 34 3.48 3.93 1.52
CA ALA A 34 4.94 3.98 1.56
C ALA A 34 5.54 3.06 2.62
N MET A 35 4.84 2.85 3.75
CA MET A 35 5.28 1.92 4.78
C MET A 35 5.26 0.46 4.29
N GLY A 36 4.28 0.07 3.48
CA GLY A 36 4.24 -1.25 2.83
C GLY A 36 5.42 -1.45 1.88
N VAL A 37 5.65 -0.48 0.97
CA VAL A 37 6.79 -0.51 0.01
C VAL A 37 8.12 -0.58 0.74
N PHE A 38 8.26 0.13 1.85
CA PHE A 38 9.49 0.18 2.61
C PHE A 38 10.01 -1.22 2.99
N PHE A 39 9.14 -2.14 3.37
CA PHE A 39 9.54 -3.51 3.68
C PHE A 39 10.11 -4.25 2.47
N ILE A 40 9.49 -4.10 1.30
CA ILE A 40 9.95 -4.76 0.07
C ILE A 40 11.26 -4.12 -0.42
N MET A 41 11.34 -2.79 -0.41
CA MET A 41 12.56 -2.07 -0.82
C MET A 41 13.75 -2.42 0.07
N THR A 42 13.53 -2.66 1.36
CA THR A 42 14.59 -3.09 2.28
C THR A 42 15.21 -4.43 1.87
N MET A 43 14.46 -5.32 1.20
CA MET A 43 14.98 -6.58 0.66
C MET A 43 15.59 -6.44 -0.75
N GLY A 44 15.62 -5.24 -1.32
CA GLY A 44 16.05 -5.00 -2.70
C GLY A 44 14.98 -5.33 -3.76
N GLY A 45 13.73 -5.55 -3.35
CA GLY A 45 12.58 -5.73 -4.25
C GLY A 45 11.92 -4.39 -4.63
N LEU A 46 11.12 -4.42 -5.69
CA LEU A 46 10.28 -3.30 -6.10
C LEU A 46 8.83 -3.77 -6.21
N ASP A 47 7.89 -2.96 -5.73
CA ASP A 47 6.46 -3.21 -5.87
C ASP A 47 5.75 -2.00 -6.48
N PHE A 48 5.18 -2.21 -7.66
CA PHE A 48 4.39 -1.22 -8.39
C PHE A 48 2.88 -1.47 -8.28
N SER A 49 2.46 -2.57 -7.64
CA SER A 49 1.05 -2.95 -7.58
C SER A 49 0.22 -2.17 -6.57
N GLN A 50 0.85 -1.43 -5.67
CA GLN A 50 0.20 -0.76 -4.53
C GLN A 50 -1.00 0.12 -4.91
N GLY A 51 -0.85 0.99 -5.90
CA GLY A 51 -1.94 1.87 -6.32
C GLY A 51 -3.15 1.10 -6.84
N SER A 52 -2.95 -0.05 -7.48
CA SER A 52 -4.03 -0.92 -7.95
C SER A 52 -4.64 -1.74 -6.82
N ILE A 53 -3.83 -2.20 -5.87
CA ILE A 53 -4.31 -2.87 -4.64
C ILE A 53 -5.20 -1.92 -3.84
N LEU A 54 -4.75 -0.68 -3.63
CA LEU A 54 -5.53 0.35 -2.96
C LEU A 54 -6.86 0.62 -3.69
N GLY A 55 -6.84 0.70 -5.02
CA GLY A 55 -8.05 0.89 -5.82
C GLY A 55 -9.05 -0.26 -5.68
N ILE A 56 -8.61 -1.52 -5.74
CA ILE A 56 -9.47 -2.69 -5.51
C ILE A 56 -10.00 -2.71 -4.08
N ALA A 57 -9.13 -2.50 -3.08
CA ALA A 57 -9.54 -2.45 -1.68
C ALA A 57 -10.61 -1.37 -1.45
N SER A 58 -10.45 -0.19 -2.06
CA SER A 58 -11.43 0.89 -1.98
C SER A 58 -12.79 0.49 -2.56
N ILE A 59 -12.82 -0.17 -3.72
CA ILE A 59 -14.06 -0.68 -4.32
C ILE A 59 -14.72 -1.69 -3.39
N ILE A 60 -13.97 -2.64 -2.84
CA ILE A 60 -14.49 -3.66 -1.92
C ILE A 60 -15.02 -3.03 -0.65
N VAL A 61 -14.31 -2.05 -0.07
CA VAL A 61 -14.77 -1.28 1.09
C VAL A 61 -16.08 -0.57 0.78
N CYS A 62 -16.21 0.09 -0.38
CA CYS A 62 -17.45 0.75 -0.79
C CYS A 62 -18.61 -0.23 -0.91
N ILE A 63 -18.43 -1.38 -1.55
CA ILE A 63 -19.48 -2.39 -1.71
C ILE A 63 -19.90 -2.97 -0.35
N LEU A 64 -18.94 -3.36 0.48
CA LEU A 64 -19.21 -3.99 1.77
C LEU A 64 -19.67 -3.01 2.85
N SER A 65 -19.45 -1.71 2.69
CA SER A 65 -19.89 -0.69 3.64
C SER A 65 -21.40 -0.67 3.87
N LYS A 66 -22.17 -1.19 2.90
CA LYS A 66 -23.63 -1.36 3.00
C LYS A 66 -24.03 -2.42 4.04
N HIS A 67 -23.14 -3.34 4.37
CA HIS A 67 -23.35 -4.40 5.35
C HIS A 67 -22.74 -4.09 6.73
N GLY A 68 -22.06 -2.96 6.85
CA GLY A 68 -21.44 -2.48 8.08
C GLY A 68 -19.97 -2.15 7.94
N ILE A 69 -19.50 -1.20 8.73
CA ILE A 69 -18.12 -0.68 8.64
C ILE A 69 -17.06 -1.73 8.99
N ALA A 70 -17.33 -2.58 9.98
CA ALA A 70 -16.38 -3.63 10.37
C ALA A 70 -16.16 -4.64 9.23
N ILE A 71 -17.24 -5.04 8.54
CA ILE A 71 -17.19 -5.95 7.39
C ILE A 71 -16.44 -5.28 6.23
N ALA A 72 -16.67 -3.99 6.01
CA ALA A 72 -15.97 -3.23 4.98
C ALA A 72 -14.46 -3.18 5.23
N ILE A 73 -14.03 -2.86 6.45
CA ILE A 73 -12.61 -2.82 6.82
C ILE A 73 -11.96 -4.20 6.66
N LEU A 74 -12.59 -5.25 7.17
CA LEU A 74 -12.09 -6.62 7.04
C LEU A 74 -11.99 -7.05 5.57
N GLY A 75 -12.97 -6.68 4.74
CA GLY A 75 -12.96 -6.96 3.31
C GLY A 75 -11.84 -6.23 2.59
N GLY A 76 -11.57 -4.97 2.92
CA GLY A 76 -10.45 -4.20 2.38
C GLY A 76 -9.10 -4.84 2.73
N ILE A 77 -8.90 -5.18 4.01
CA ILE A 77 -7.68 -5.86 4.48
C ILE A 77 -7.51 -7.22 3.78
N ALA A 78 -8.58 -8.02 3.74
CA ALA A 78 -8.54 -9.35 3.12
C ALA A 78 -8.20 -9.27 1.62
N SER A 79 -8.77 -8.30 0.90
CA SER A 79 -8.49 -8.12 -0.53
C SER A 79 -7.04 -7.75 -0.80
N GLY A 80 -6.48 -6.82 -0.01
CA GLY A 80 -5.07 -6.46 -0.09
C GLY A 80 -4.16 -7.65 0.20
N ALA A 81 -4.45 -8.39 1.29
CA ALA A 81 -3.70 -9.58 1.68
C ALA A 81 -3.74 -10.69 0.60
N ILE A 82 -4.90 -10.92 -0.02
CA ILE A 82 -5.05 -11.92 -1.10
C ILE A 82 -4.21 -11.53 -2.31
N ILE A 83 -4.28 -10.27 -2.75
CA ILE A 83 -3.49 -9.80 -3.90
C ILE A 83 -1.99 -9.85 -3.58
N GLY A 84 -1.60 -9.42 -2.37
CA GLY A 84 -0.23 -9.53 -1.90
C GLY A 84 0.26 -10.98 -1.84
N ALA A 85 -0.59 -11.91 -1.40
CA ALA A 85 -0.28 -13.35 -1.40
C ALA A 85 -0.09 -13.92 -2.82
N ILE A 86 -0.91 -13.49 -3.79
CA ILE A 86 -0.76 -13.86 -5.20
C ILE A 86 0.59 -13.36 -5.73
N ASN A 87 0.93 -12.10 -5.48
CA ASN A 87 2.23 -11.53 -5.85
C ASN A 87 3.39 -12.30 -5.20
N GLY A 88 3.25 -12.59 -3.89
CA GLY A 88 4.22 -13.38 -3.12
C GLY A 88 4.41 -14.78 -3.67
N PHE A 89 3.32 -15.43 -4.07
CA PHE A 89 3.38 -16.76 -4.69
C PHE A 89 4.22 -16.76 -5.97
N PHE A 90 3.95 -15.86 -6.90
CA PHE A 90 4.70 -15.78 -8.15
C PHE A 90 6.16 -15.38 -7.91
N TYR A 91 6.42 -14.46 -7.00
CA TYR A 91 7.77 -14.02 -6.67
C TYR A 91 8.61 -15.13 -6.04
N VAL A 92 8.06 -15.83 -5.04
CA VAL A 92 8.80 -16.79 -4.23
C VAL A 92 8.85 -18.16 -4.90
N TYR A 93 7.68 -18.73 -5.24
CA TYR A 93 7.60 -20.11 -5.71
C TYR A 93 7.87 -20.26 -7.20
N ARG A 94 7.50 -19.25 -8.01
CA ARG A 94 7.80 -19.23 -9.44
C ARG A 94 9.11 -18.53 -9.77
N LYS A 95 9.77 -17.94 -8.76
CA LYS A 95 11.06 -17.22 -8.87
C LYS A 95 11.05 -16.11 -9.93
N ILE A 96 9.89 -15.51 -10.18
CA ILE A 96 9.75 -14.38 -11.08
C ILE A 96 10.15 -13.13 -10.29
N LYS A 97 10.94 -12.24 -10.87
CA LYS A 97 11.36 -10.99 -10.18
C LYS A 97 10.13 -10.19 -9.72
N SER A 98 10.16 -9.66 -8.49
CA SER A 98 9.05 -8.89 -7.89
C SER A 98 8.55 -7.78 -8.79
N PHE A 99 9.46 -7.04 -9.42
CA PHE A 99 9.17 -6.00 -10.41
C PHE A 99 8.22 -6.49 -11.53
N ILE A 100 8.49 -7.64 -12.14
CA ILE A 100 7.68 -8.18 -13.25
C ILE A 100 6.28 -8.57 -12.74
N VAL A 101 6.22 -9.29 -11.62
CA VAL A 101 4.96 -9.73 -11.02
C VAL A 101 4.08 -8.53 -10.69
N THR A 102 4.64 -7.53 -10.00
CA THR A 102 3.88 -6.39 -9.51
C THR A 102 3.44 -5.43 -10.61
N ILE A 103 4.22 -5.30 -11.71
CA ILE A 103 3.76 -4.57 -12.90
C ILE A 103 2.60 -5.28 -13.58
N CYS A 104 2.69 -6.60 -13.78
CA CYS A 104 1.58 -7.37 -14.37
C CYS A 104 0.31 -7.23 -13.53
N THR A 105 0.43 -7.37 -12.22
CA THR A 105 -0.67 -7.19 -11.26
C THR A 105 -1.23 -5.77 -11.31
N MET A 106 -0.37 -4.76 -11.40
CA MET A 106 -0.77 -3.37 -11.53
C MET A 106 -1.66 -3.14 -12.76
N PHE A 107 -1.25 -3.60 -13.92
CA PHE A 107 -2.03 -3.41 -15.15
C PHE A 107 -3.32 -4.22 -15.15
N LEU A 108 -3.29 -5.45 -14.66
CA LEU A 108 -4.46 -6.31 -14.57
C LEU A 108 -5.53 -5.65 -13.69
N PHE A 109 -5.19 -5.22 -12.48
CA PHE A 109 -6.15 -4.62 -11.57
C PHE A 109 -6.55 -3.20 -11.96
N ARG A 110 -5.69 -2.42 -12.59
CA ARG A 110 -6.10 -1.13 -13.19
C ARG A 110 -7.14 -1.33 -14.28
N GLY A 111 -6.97 -2.34 -15.13
CA GLY A 111 -7.98 -2.71 -16.13
C GLY A 111 -9.31 -3.11 -15.47
N PHE A 112 -9.24 -3.92 -14.41
CA PHE A 112 -10.44 -4.34 -13.68
C PHE A 112 -11.13 -3.16 -12.97
N ILE A 113 -10.40 -2.27 -12.31
CA ILE A 113 -10.93 -1.04 -11.70
C ILE A 113 -11.66 -0.21 -12.78
N LYS A 114 -11.00 0.02 -13.93
CA LYS A 114 -11.59 0.77 -15.03
C LYS A 114 -12.90 0.14 -15.51
N TYR A 115 -12.92 -1.18 -15.65
CA TYR A 115 -14.14 -1.92 -16.03
C TYR A 115 -15.27 -1.72 -15.01
N MET A 116 -14.98 -1.86 -13.72
CA MET A 116 -15.96 -1.67 -12.64
C MET A 116 -16.48 -0.25 -12.52
N THR A 117 -15.71 0.75 -12.93
CA THR A 117 -16.05 2.18 -12.82
C THR A 117 -16.45 2.82 -14.15
N THR A 118 -16.61 2.03 -15.23
CA THR A 118 -16.88 2.55 -16.57
C THR A 118 -18.19 3.33 -16.65
N ASN A 119 -19.25 2.84 -16.01
CA ASN A 119 -20.59 3.45 -16.11
C ASN A 119 -20.87 4.46 -14.98
N ALA A 120 -20.33 4.22 -13.79
CA ALA A 120 -20.46 5.11 -12.64
C ALA A 120 -19.40 4.79 -11.57
N PRO A 121 -19.03 5.77 -10.74
CA PRO A 121 -18.21 5.51 -9.57
C PRO A 121 -18.92 4.53 -8.63
N VAL A 122 -18.16 3.63 -8.00
CA VAL A 122 -18.72 2.71 -6.99
C VAL A 122 -19.03 3.50 -5.72
N SER A 123 -20.32 3.61 -5.38
CA SER A 123 -20.78 4.33 -4.21
C SER A 123 -20.78 3.46 -2.95
N GLY A 124 -20.21 3.98 -1.87
CA GLY A 124 -20.28 3.39 -0.54
C GLY A 124 -21.49 3.89 0.26
N SER A 125 -21.66 3.35 1.47
CA SER A 125 -22.67 3.83 2.42
C SER A 125 -22.33 5.23 2.95
N ALA A 126 -23.34 6.05 3.21
CA ALA A 126 -23.16 7.37 3.82
C ALA A 126 -22.44 7.33 5.18
N THR A 127 -22.47 6.21 5.87
CA THR A 127 -21.75 6.02 7.14
C THR A 127 -20.23 6.17 6.99
N LEU A 128 -19.66 5.96 5.79
CA LEU A 128 -18.24 6.17 5.54
C LEU A 128 -17.82 7.64 5.72
N ILE A 129 -18.74 8.59 5.49
CA ILE A 129 -18.48 10.02 5.63
C ILE A 129 -18.11 10.37 7.07
N ASN A 130 -18.68 9.69 8.06
CA ASN A 130 -18.39 9.90 9.47
C ASN A 130 -16.94 9.60 9.84
N TYR A 131 -16.24 8.76 9.04
CA TYR A 131 -14.85 8.40 9.23
C TYR A 131 -13.88 9.25 8.39
N ASP A 132 -14.39 10.20 7.61
CA ASP A 132 -13.57 11.12 6.79
C ASP A 132 -13.00 12.29 7.60
N SER A 133 -12.96 12.20 8.93
CA SER A 133 -12.38 13.24 9.77
C SER A 133 -10.85 13.23 9.71
N THR A 134 -10.25 14.43 9.72
CA THR A 134 -8.78 14.58 9.73
C THR A 134 -8.16 13.87 10.94
N GLY A 135 -8.80 13.92 12.10
CA GLY A 135 -8.33 13.26 13.32
C GLY A 135 -8.24 11.74 13.16
N PHE A 136 -9.24 11.12 12.53
CA PHE A 136 -9.23 9.68 12.25
C PHE A 136 -8.12 9.30 11.29
N LYS A 137 -7.91 10.06 10.21
CA LYS A 137 -6.84 9.84 9.23
C LYS A 137 -5.45 9.91 9.89
N VAL A 138 -5.22 10.94 10.71
CA VAL A 138 -3.97 11.10 11.46
C VAL A 138 -3.76 9.93 12.42
N ALA A 139 -4.77 9.57 13.19
CA ALA A 139 -4.67 8.47 14.15
C ALA A 139 -4.33 7.15 13.45
N CYS A 140 -5.02 6.79 12.38
CA CYS A 140 -4.73 5.59 11.59
C CYS A 140 -3.30 5.61 11.03
N THR A 141 -2.87 6.74 10.47
CA THR A 141 -1.52 6.89 9.92
C THR A 141 -0.45 6.71 10.99
N VAL A 142 -0.61 7.37 12.14
CA VAL A 142 0.33 7.26 13.26
C VAL A 142 0.40 5.82 13.78
N VAL A 143 -0.74 5.16 13.96
CA VAL A 143 -0.79 3.75 14.39
C VAL A 143 -0.04 2.84 13.44
N VAL A 144 -0.29 2.95 12.13
CA VAL A 144 0.39 2.14 11.11
C VAL A 144 1.89 2.40 11.08
N LEU A 145 2.30 3.67 11.15
CA LEU A 145 3.73 4.04 11.18
C LEU A 145 4.43 3.52 12.44
N VAL A 146 3.79 3.62 13.60
CA VAL A 146 4.34 3.11 14.87
C VAL A 146 4.48 1.59 14.83
N ILE A 147 3.44 0.87 14.38
CA ILE A 147 3.48 -0.59 14.23
C ILE A 147 4.57 -0.98 13.24
N GLY A 148 4.65 -0.33 12.08
CA GLY A 148 5.68 -0.58 11.08
C GLY A 148 7.08 -0.30 11.60
N PHE A 149 7.28 0.80 12.33
CA PHE A 149 8.55 1.12 12.97
C PHE A 149 8.97 0.07 14.02
N ILE A 150 8.04 -0.35 14.88
CA ILE A 150 8.27 -1.40 15.86
C ILE A 150 8.63 -2.71 15.16
N ALA A 151 7.85 -3.10 14.14
CA ALA A 151 8.08 -4.31 13.37
C ALA A 151 9.47 -4.31 12.72
N PHE A 152 9.90 -3.18 12.17
CA PHE A 152 11.19 -3.04 11.50
C PHE A 152 12.38 -2.94 12.47
N ARG A 153 12.23 -2.17 13.55
CA ARG A 153 13.35 -1.86 14.47
C ARG A 153 13.55 -2.91 15.54
N TYR A 154 12.46 -3.45 16.10
CA TYR A 154 12.51 -4.26 17.33
C TYR A 154 12.16 -5.73 17.11
N THR A 155 11.75 -6.14 15.89
CA THR A 155 11.45 -7.55 15.64
C THR A 155 12.48 -8.24 14.76
N LYS A 156 12.50 -9.57 14.84
CA LYS A 156 13.31 -10.43 13.96
C LYS A 156 12.96 -10.23 12.48
N PHE A 157 11.71 -9.82 12.18
CA PHE A 157 11.26 -9.56 10.83
C PHE A 157 12.11 -8.49 10.14
N GLY A 158 12.24 -7.30 10.74
CA GLY A 158 13.04 -6.22 10.16
C GLY A 158 14.53 -6.58 10.04
N THR A 159 15.09 -7.31 11.02
CA THR A 159 16.48 -7.77 10.97
C THR A 159 16.70 -8.73 9.81
N TYR A 160 15.77 -9.65 9.58
CA TYR A 160 15.86 -10.60 8.47
C TYR A 160 15.70 -9.93 7.10
N LEU A 161 14.81 -8.92 6.99
CA LEU A 161 14.67 -8.14 5.75
C LEU A 161 15.97 -7.42 5.39
N LYS A 162 16.64 -6.79 6.38
CA LYS A 162 17.94 -6.15 6.18
C LYS A 162 19.02 -7.14 5.77
N ALA A 163 19.06 -8.31 6.40
CA ALA A 163 20.02 -9.36 6.05
C ALA A 163 19.81 -9.86 4.62
N ILE A 164 18.56 -10.04 4.19
CA ILE A 164 18.23 -10.44 2.82
C ILE A 164 18.64 -9.35 1.82
N GLY A 165 18.38 -8.08 2.14
CA GLY A 165 18.77 -6.94 1.30
C GLY A 165 20.28 -6.76 1.17
N ALA A 166 21.04 -7.09 2.23
CA ALA A 166 22.50 -7.06 2.21
C ALA A 166 23.09 -8.22 1.36
N GLY A 167 22.40 -9.37 1.30
CA GLY A 167 22.83 -10.50 0.49
C GLY A 167 21.99 -11.74 0.76
N GLU A 168 21.11 -12.09 -0.16
CA GLU A 168 20.17 -13.21 -0.02
C GLU A 168 20.87 -14.55 0.26
N LYS A 169 21.97 -14.86 -0.48
CA LYS A 169 22.71 -16.10 -0.29
C LYS A 169 23.35 -16.19 1.10
N ALA A 170 23.95 -15.09 1.57
CA ALA A 170 24.54 -15.01 2.91
C ALA A 170 23.47 -15.17 4.01
N ALA A 171 22.30 -14.52 3.84
CA ALA A 171 21.17 -14.66 4.75
C ALA A 171 20.67 -16.12 4.82
N MET A 172 20.60 -16.80 3.69
CA MET A 172 20.20 -18.20 3.60
C MET A 172 21.21 -19.13 4.30
N PHE A 173 22.51 -18.92 4.12
CA PHE A 173 23.55 -19.66 4.83
C PHE A 173 23.55 -19.41 6.33
N SER A 174 23.06 -18.24 6.79
CA SER A 174 22.86 -17.93 8.20
C SER A 174 21.57 -18.55 8.79
N GLY A 175 20.86 -19.42 8.05
CA GLY A 175 19.66 -20.12 8.51
C GLY A 175 18.37 -19.32 8.39
N ILE A 176 18.38 -18.15 7.73
CA ILE A 176 17.18 -17.33 7.53
C ILE A 176 16.34 -17.95 6.41
N ARG A 177 15.05 -18.19 6.68
CA ARG A 177 14.09 -18.66 5.67
C ARG A 177 13.69 -17.50 4.76
N THR A 178 14.52 -17.21 3.76
CA THR A 178 14.37 -16.06 2.85
C THR A 178 13.03 -16.08 2.13
N ASP A 179 12.55 -17.24 1.68
CA ASP A 179 11.29 -17.39 0.97
C ASP A 179 10.09 -16.95 1.81
N LYS A 180 10.05 -17.35 3.10
CA LYS A 180 8.97 -16.93 4.00
C LYS A 180 8.99 -15.42 4.23
N MET A 181 10.17 -14.82 4.40
CA MET A 181 10.29 -13.38 4.62
C MET A 181 9.87 -12.58 3.39
N LYS A 182 10.26 -13.02 2.20
CA LYS A 182 9.84 -12.43 0.93
C LYS A 182 8.33 -12.50 0.72
N PHE A 183 7.75 -13.67 0.99
CA PHE A 183 6.31 -13.87 0.88
C PHE A 183 5.54 -12.96 1.86
N LEU A 184 6.00 -12.93 3.11
CA LEU A 184 5.35 -12.15 4.16
C LEU A 184 5.42 -10.64 3.88
N SER A 185 6.52 -10.15 3.31
CA SER A 185 6.67 -8.72 3.00
C SER A 185 5.70 -8.23 1.91
N LEU A 186 5.29 -9.09 0.98
CA LEU A 186 4.31 -8.77 -0.06
C LEU A 186 2.86 -8.82 0.43
N ILE A 187 2.57 -9.57 1.49
CA ILE A 187 1.22 -9.61 2.10
C ILE A 187 0.95 -8.35 2.93
N HIS A 188 1.98 -7.68 3.46
CA HIS A 188 1.82 -6.52 4.35
C HIS A 188 1.53 -5.20 3.61
N ILE A 189 1.41 -5.25 2.31
CA ILE A 189 1.02 -4.12 1.47
C ILE A 189 -0.49 -3.99 1.44
#